data_e224acccef40637cbba8b4087badab5f
#
_entry.id   e224acccef40637cbba8b4087badab5f
#
_cell.length_a   1.000
_cell.length_b   1.000
_cell.length_c   1.000
_cell.angle_alpha   90.00
_cell.angle_beta   90.00
_cell.angle_gamma   90.00
#
_symmetry.space_group_name_H-M   'P 1'
#
loop_
_entity.id
_entity.type
_entity.pdbx_description
1 polymer ?
#
loop_
_entity_poly.entity_id
_entity_poly.type
_entity_poly.pdbx_seq_one_letter_code
_entity_poly.pdbx_strand_id
1 'polypeptide(L)'
;LDEPLINELANKLVDLSHITELIDQAIVDNPPLTVKEGGIIKDSFNEELDELRYIRNHGKQWLAKFEQKERDKTGIKGLKVGYNRVFGYYIEVTKANLSLVKDEFNYTRKQSLSNAERFVTPELKEMESKLLSAQDKMVKLEYVLFTQIRDYIKKDVHTLQDVAKVIARIDVYQSLAMISSENSYVRPIFNQSKTFNVVDGRHGVIERVMAEGSYVSNDVMIDNNYPVLLITGPNMGGKSTYMRQIALIALMGQIGCFVPCSEANIPIFDQIFTRIGASDDLISGQSTFMVEMLEANNALRYATENSLIIFDEIGRGTATFDGMAIAQAMIEYIATSIKCITLFSTHYHELTFLEEKDLGIKNVHASASIENDDLVFLYRIKSGRSNKSYGVNVAKLAKLPDAVLNRANVLLEALEENNIEHHLSNDTLKQAPVASMSVVEKYLDNIDPMALSPIDALSTLIELKKLNESR
;
A
#
# COMPACT_ATOMS: atom_id res chain seq x y z
N LEU A 1 -2.00 34.69 -0.02
CA LEU A 1 -2.86 33.73 -0.75
C LEU A 1 -4.28 33.89 -0.22
N ASP A 2 -5.16 34.53 -0.99
CA ASP A 2 -6.56 34.77 -0.61
C ASP A 2 -7.46 33.53 -0.89
N GLU A 3 -6.93 32.33 -0.71
CA GLU A 3 -7.70 31.10 -0.87
C GLU A 3 -8.37 30.72 0.46
N PRO A 4 -9.72 30.67 0.50
CA PRO A 4 -10.47 30.44 1.75
C PRO A 4 -10.07 29.13 2.46
N LEU A 5 -9.79 28.07 1.70
CA LEU A 5 -9.37 26.79 2.26
C LEU A 5 -8.01 26.86 2.96
N ILE A 6 -7.05 27.57 2.36
CA ILE A 6 -5.71 27.73 2.96
C ILE A 6 -5.80 28.55 4.23
N ASN A 7 -6.61 29.63 4.22
CA ASN A 7 -6.85 30.44 5.40
C ASN A 7 -7.56 29.64 6.51
N GLU A 8 -8.53 28.78 6.17
CA GLU A 8 -9.18 27.89 7.12
C GLU A 8 -8.16 26.92 7.77
N LEU A 9 -7.28 26.33 6.97
CA LEU A 9 -6.22 25.44 7.49
C LEU A 9 -5.23 26.19 8.36
N ALA A 10 -4.78 27.37 7.94
CA ALA A 10 -3.87 28.22 8.71
C ALA A 10 -4.44 28.61 10.09
N ASN A 11 -5.72 28.96 10.15
CA ASN A 11 -6.40 29.31 11.39
C ASN A 11 -6.57 28.14 12.37
N LYS A 12 -6.45 26.89 11.89
CA LYS A 12 -6.48 25.69 12.74
C LYS A 12 -5.09 25.29 13.27
N LEU A 13 -4.03 25.93 12.80
CA LEU A 13 -2.69 25.75 13.35
C LEU A 13 -2.57 26.51 14.66
N VAL A 14 -2.53 25.79 15.74
CA VAL A 14 -2.37 26.34 17.10
C VAL A 14 -0.91 26.26 17.50
N ASP A 15 -0.42 27.29 18.21
CA ASP A 15 0.93 27.28 18.77
C ASP A 15 1.02 26.27 19.93
N LEU A 16 1.94 25.34 19.82
CA LEU A 16 2.24 24.28 20.79
C LEU A 16 3.67 24.40 21.33
N SER A 17 4.28 25.60 21.25
CA SER A 17 5.65 25.88 21.71
C SER A 17 5.89 25.44 23.15
N HIS A 18 4.91 25.63 24.03
CA HIS A 18 4.98 25.22 25.44
C HIS A 18 5.22 23.69 25.60
N ILE A 19 4.76 22.85 24.67
CA ILE A 19 5.00 21.39 24.66
C ILE A 19 6.42 21.10 24.18
N THR A 20 6.82 21.71 23.06
CA THR A 20 8.16 21.49 22.49
C THR A 20 9.24 21.98 23.42
N GLU A 21 9.07 23.13 24.03
CA GLU A 21 9.97 23.69 25.05
C GLU A 21 10.08 22.79 26.28
N LEU A 22 8.96 22.28 26.79
CA LEU A 22 8.97 21.36 27.92
C LEU A 22 9.73 20.07 27.59
N ILE A 23 9.49 19.49 26.42
CA ILE A 23 10.18 18.27 25.97
C ILE A 23 11.69 18.56 25.82
N ASP A 24 12.02 19.66 25.18
CA ASP A 24 13.42 20.05 24.94
C ASP A 24 14.19 20.34 26.26
N GLN A 25 13.55 20.90 27.24
CA GLN A 25 14.16 21.11 28.55
C GLN A 25 14.27 19.84 29.38
N ALA A 26 13.31 18.93 29.27
CA ALA A 26 13.16 17.78 30.14
C ALA A 26 13.81 16.50 29.64
N ILE A 27 13.72 16.20 28.35
CA ILE A 27 14.09 14.91 27.77
C ILE A 27 15.44 15.00 27.05
N VAL A 28 16.29 14.01 27.24
CA VAL A 28 17.60 13.92 26.56
C VAL A 28 17.41 13.74 25.05
N ASP A 29 18.38 14.18 24.23
CA ASP A 29 18.29 14.14 22.77
C ASP A 29 18.20 12.73 22.21
N ASN A 30 18.82 11.75 22.89
CA ASN A 30 18.79 10.33 22.52
C ASN A 30 18.27 9.49 23.71
N PRO A 31 16.97 9.47 23.97
CA PRO A 31 16.41 8.73 25.09
C PRO A 31 16.52 7.21 24.89
N PRO A 32 16.67 6.41 25.96
CA PRO A 32 16.63 4.96 25.88
C PRO A 32 15.25 4.47 25.43
N LEU A 33 15.20 3.25 24.88
CA LEU A 33 13.97 2.64 24.36
C LEU A 33 12.89 2.43 25.43
N THR A 34 13.31 2.25 26.69
CA THR A 34 12.38 2.00 27.80
C THR A 34 12.64 2.93 28.97
N VAL A 35 11.58 3.40 29.61
CA VAL A 35 11.65 4.26 30.81
C VAL A 35 12.32 3.55 31.98
N LYS A 36 12.30 2.21 32.02
CA LYS A 36 12.85 1.39 33.10
C LYS A 36 14.38 1.40 33.15
N GLU A 37 15.04 1.81 32.09
CA GLU A 37 16.50 1.86 32.01
C GLU A 37 17.08 3.10 32.72
N GLY A 38 16.26 4.14 32.89
CA GLY A 38 16.69 5.45 33.38
C GLY A 38 17.51 6.21 32.32
N GLY A 39 17.90 7.44 32.63
CA GLY A 39 18.69 8.29 31.72
C GLY A 39 17.83 9.01 30.66
N ILE A 40 16.56 9.22 30.94
CA ILE A 40 15.60 9.91 30.05
C ILE A 40 15.58 11.41 30.28
N ILE A 41 15.69 11.85 31.54
CA ILE A 41 15.57 13.27 31.94
C ILE A 41 16.90 13.97 31.75
N LYS A 42 16.89 15.18 31.20
CA LYS A 42 18.09 16.05 31.09
C LYS A 42 18.65 16.45 32.45
N ASP A 43 19.94 16.71 32.48
CA ASP A 43 20.58 17.30 33.65
C ASP A 43 20.02 18.71 33.88
N SER A 44 19.97 19.14 35.13
CA SER A 44 19.42 20.43 35.57
C SER A 44 17.91 20.62 35.41
N PHE A 45 17.17 19.57 35.00
CA PHE A 45 15.72 19.62 34.98
C PHE A 45 15.08 19.46 36.37
N ASN A 46 15.70 18.63 37.24
CA ASN A 46 15.22 18.40 38.60
C ASN A 46 16.37 18.26 39.58
N GLU A 47 16.38 19.10 40.61
CA GLU A 47 17.46 19.19 41.61
C GLU A 47 17.68 17.85 42.36
N GLU A 48 16.60 17.20 42.79
CA GLU A 48 16.71 15.90 43.49
C GLU A 48 17.34 14.82 42.60
N LEU A 49 17.00 14.81 41.31
CA LEU A 49 17.60 13.88 40.37
C LEU A 49 19.09 14.16 40.16
N ASP A 50 19.47 15.42 40.10
CA ASP A 50 20.87 15.82 39.94
C ASP A 50 21.70 15.49 41.20
N GLU A 51 21.13 15.61 42.39
CA GLU A 51 21.77 15.14 43.63
C GLU A 51 22.00 13.60 43.60
N LEU A 52 21.01 12.86 43.19
CA LEU A 52 21.14 11.40 43.08
C LEU A 52 22.20 10.98 42.03
N ARG A 53 22.29 11.68 40.91
CA ARG A 53 23.34 11.52 39.88
C ARG A 53 24.73 11.87 40.44
N TYR A 54 24.82 12.95 41.22
CA TYR A 54 26.06 13.34 41.90
C TYR A 54 26.55 12.23 42.84
N ILE A 55 25.68 11.67 43.68
CA ILE A 55 26.00 10.56 44.59
C ILE A 55 26.52 9.36 43.78
N ARG A 56 25.85 8.99 42.70
CA ARG A 56 26.25 7.89 41.82
C ARG A 56 27.63 8.12 41.19
N ASN A 57 27.88 9.30 40.68
CA ASN A 57 29.12 9.64 39.99
C ASN A 57 30.31 9.71 40.97
N HIS A 58 30.08 10.32 42.13
CA HIS A 58 31.07 10.38 43.20
C HIS A 58 31.32 8.98 43.82
N GLY A 59 30.33 8.12 43.83
CA GLY A 59 30.50 6.74 44.26
C GLY A 59 31.53 5.96 43.43
N LYS A 60 31.58 6.18 42.14
CA LYS A 60 32.62 5.58 41.25
C LYS A 60 34.03 6.12 41.61
N GLN A 61 34.14 7.40 41.84
CA GLN A 61 35.40 8.03 42.24
C GLN A 61 35.81 7.56 43.64
N TRP A 62 34.85 7.42 44.55
CA TRP A 62 35.10 6.86 45.88
C TRP A 62 35.59 5.42 45.80
N LEU A 63 34.98 4.58 45.02
CA LEU A 63 35.42 3.18 44.83
C LEU A 63 36.86 3.08 44.30
N ALA A 64 37.24 3.93 43.35
CA ALA A 64 38.62 4.00 42.86
C ALA A 64 39.61 4.44 43.93
N LYS A 65 39.25 5.48 44.73
CA LYS A 65 40.06 5.92 45.86
C LYS A 65 40.11 4.88 46.97
N PHE A 66 39.03 4.18 47.24
CA PHE A 66 38.96 3.12 48.23
C PHE A 66 39.86 1.94 47.78
N GLU A 67 39.83 1.55 46.52
CA GLU A 67 40.72 0.51 45.97
C GLU A 67 42.19 0.92 46.20
N GLN A 68 42.56 2.14 45.89
CA GLN A 68 43.92 2.64 46.11
C GLN A 68 44.30 2.64 47.60
N LYS A 69 43.41 3.17 48.46
CA LYS A 69 43.58 3.16 49.93
C LYS A 69 43.81 1.74 50.47
N GLU A 70 43.01 0.77 49.99
CA GLU A 70 43.17 -0.61 50.46
C GLU A 70 44.45 -1.28 49.90
N ARG A 71 44.89 -0.92 48.69
CA ARG A 71 46.22 -1.37 48.15
C ARG A 71 47.37 -0.81 48.99
N ASP A 72 47.32 0.46 49.35
CA ASP A 72 48.36 1.13 50.16
C ASP A 72 48.39 0.55 51.58
N LYS A 73 47.20 0.33 52.17
CA LYS A 73 47.05 -0.22 53.53
C LYS A 73 47.56 -1.70 53.63
N THR A 74 47.24 -2.50 52.63
CA THR A 74 47.53 -3.95 52.63
C THR A 74 48.88 -4.28 52.02
N GLY A 75 49.46 -3.41 51.20
CA GLY A 75 50.64 -3.68 50.38
C GLY A 75 50.38 -4.60 49.20
N ILE A 76 49.13 -4.98 48.95
CA ILE A 76 48.73 -5.92 47.88
C ILE A 76 48.48 -5.14 46.60
N LYS A 77 49.50 -5.06 45.73
CA LYS A 77 49.39 -4.31 44.44
C LYS A 77 48.34 -4.87 43.52
N GLY A 78 48.04 -6.16 43.59
CA GLY A 78 47.07 -6.85 42.74
C GLY A 78 45.63 -6.85 43.27
N LEU A 79 45.34 -6.16 44.37
CA LEU A 79 44.00 -5.99 44.93
C LEU A 79 43.11 -5.20 43.96
N LYS A 80 41.88 -5.69 43.72
CA LYS A 80 40.87 -5.03 42.88
C LYS A 80 39.55 -4.95 43.63
N VAL A 81 38.84 -3.86 43.43
CA VAL A 81 37.43 -3.74 43.83
C VAL A 81 36.55 -4.06 42.64
N GLY A 82 35.65 -5.01 42.79
CA GLY A 82 34.71 -5.43 41.75
C GLY A 82 33.27 -5.45 42.24
N TYR A 83 32.33 -5.64 41.31
CA TYR A 83 30.92 -5.79 41.59
C TYR A 83 30.36 -7.09 40.99
N ASN A 84 29.51 -7.77 41.76
CA ASN A 84 28.78 -8.95 41.32
C ASN A 84 27.31 -8.84 41.73
N ARG A 85 26.40 -9.16 40.83
CA ARG A 85 24.93 -9.03 41.06
C ARG A 85 24.43 -9.83 42.29
N VAL A 86 25.10 -10.95 42.64
CA VAL A 86 24.69 -11.83 43.75
C VAL A 86 25.27 -11.36 45.09
N PHE A 87 26.52 -10.89 45.08
CA PHE A 87 27.29 -10.61 46.30
C PHE A 87 27.56 -9.13 46.55
N GLY A 88 27.21 -8.27 45.58
CA GLY A 88 27.49 -6.84 45.67
C GLY A 88 28.93 -6.46 45.36
N TYR A 89 29.38 -5.34 45.96
CA TYR A 89 30.80 -4.94 45.85
C TYR A 89 31.70 -5.80 46.71
N TYR A 90 32.88 -6.13 46.20
CA TYR A 90 33.85 -6.98 46.83
C TYR A 90 35.28 -6.51 46.54
N ILE A 91 36.19 -6.84 47.48
CA ILE A 91 37.64 -6.77 47.29
C ILE A 91 38.12 -8.13 46.84
N GLU A 92 38.80 -8.22 45.72
CA GLU A 92 39.36 -9.45 45.19
C GLU A 92 40.87 -9.49 45.42
N VAL A 93 41.31 -10.54 46.08
CA VAL A 93 42.72 -10.82 46.34
C VAL A 93 43.09 -12.19 45.75
N THR A 94 44.14 -12.22 44.94
CA THR A 94 44.63 -13.48 44.35
C THR A 94 45.17 -14.43 45.42
N LYS A 95 45.05 -15.75 45.21
CA LYS A 95 45.51 -16.75 46.16
C LYS A 95 47.00 -16.60 46.56
N ALA A 96 47.84 -16.14 45.64
CA ALA A 96 49.26 -15.87 45.87
C ALA A 96 49.48 -14.75 46.93
N ASN A 97 48.55 -13.87 47.14
CA ASN A 97 48.65 -12.74 48.06
C ASN A 97 47.80 -12.90 49.32
N LEU A 98 47.17 -14.04 49.54
CA LEU A 98 46.30 -14.27 50.70
C LEU A 98 47.05 -14.21 52.04
N SER A 99 48.31 -14.59 52.07
CA SER A 99 49.17 -14.49 53.27
C SER A 99 49.41 -13.07 53.73
N LEU A 100 49.15 -12.07 52.89
CA LEU A 100 49.23 -10.63 53.19
C LEU A 100 47.94 -10.09 53.80
N VAL A 101 46.84 -10.84 53.76
CA VAL A 101 45.55 -10.46 54.35
C VAL A 101 45.61 -10.77 55.84
N LYS A 102 45.69 -9.72 56.67
CA LYS A 102 45.75 -9.81 58.12
C LYS A 102 44.39 -9.55 58.76
N ASP A 103 44.16 -10.12 59.95
CA ASP A 103 42.90 -9.93 60.69
C ASP A 103 42.60 -8.46 61.00
N GLU A 104 43.66 -7.63 61.20
CA GLU A 104 43.53 -6.18 61.46
C GLU A 104 42.86 -5.38 60.36
N PHE A 105 42.73 -5.95 59.13
CA PHE A 105 42.09 -5.30 57.98
C PHE A 105 40.54 -5.39 58.00
N ASN A 106 39.97 -6.21 58.89
CA ASN A 106 38.56 -6.48 59.05
C ASN A 106 37.88 -6.96 57.71
N TYR A 107 38.62 -7.83 56.99
CA TYR A 107 38.13 -8.43 55.77
C TYR A 107 37.25 -9.64 56.07
N THR A 108 35.95 -9.54 55.78
CA THR A 108 35.04 -10.69 55.88
C THR A 108 35.02 -11.45 54.56
N ARG A 109 35.44 -12.72 54.58
CA ARG A 109 35.41 -13.58 53.39
C ARG A 109 33.97 -13.82 52.91
N LYS A 110 33.73 -13.63 51.63
CA LYS A 110 32.41 -13.82 50.96
C LYS A 110 32.39 -14.98 49.98
N GLN A 111 33.44 -15.14 49.18
CA GLN A 111 33.51 -16.15 48.15
C GLN A 111 34.95 -16.59 47.89
N SER A 112 35.15 -17.91 47.72
CA SER A 112 36.42 -18.51 47.27
C SER A 112 36.27 -18.87 45.78
N LEU A 113 37.23 -18.46 44.97
CA LEU A 113 37.37 -18.79 43.56
C LEU A 113 38.59 -19.69 43.37
N SER A 114 38.74 -20.24 42.17
CA SER A 114 39.92 -21.08 41.83
C SER A 114 41.24 -20.34 42.03
N ASN A 115 41.33 -19.04 41.66
CA ASN A 115 42.55 -18.24 41.63
C ASN A 115 42.54 -17.03 42.60
N ALA A 116 41.44 -16.73 43.29
CA ALA A 116 41.28 -15.55 44.13
C ALA A 116 40.30 -15.81 45.28
N GLU A 117 40.29 -14.92 46.26
CA GLU A 117 39.25 -14.82 47.26
C GLU A 117 38.64 -13.43 47.27
N ARG A 118 37.36 -13.40 47.60
CA ARG A 118 36.56 -12.15 47.65
C ARG A 118 36.19 -11.83 49.08
N PHE A 119 36.46 -10.59 49.47
CA PHE A 119 36.24 -10.04 50.79
C PHE A 119 35.34 -8.83 50.73
N VAL A 120 34.78 -8.46 51.89
CA VAL A 120 33.95 -7.28 52.08
C VAL A 120 34.39 -6.62 53.38
N THR A 121 34.35 -5.27 53.40
CA THR A 121 34.57 -4.49 54.61
C THR A 121 33.27 -3.75 55.01
N PRO A 122 33.09 -3.33 56.27
CA PRO A 122 31.96 -2.52 56.69
C PRO A 122 31.83 -1.23 55.89
N GLU A 123 33.00 -0.53 55.64
CA GLU A 123 33.05 0.69 54.82
C GLU A 123 32.54 0.50 53.40
N LEU A 124 32.91 -0.62 52.74
CA LEU A 124 32.45 -0.98 51.40
C LEU A 124 30.95 -1.30 51.35
N LYS A 125 30.44 -2.00 52.38
CA LYS A 125 29.01 -2.29 52.53
C LYS A 125 28.12 -1.04 52.69
N GLU A 126 28.58 -0.08 53.53
CA GLU A 126 27.87 1.16 53.76
C GLU A 126 27.76 1.97 52.45
N MET A 127 28.85 2.09 51.70
CA MET A 127 28.86 2.75 50.41
C MET A 127 28.00 2.03 49.37
N GLU A 128 28.04 0.69 49.34
CA GLU A 128 27.15 -0.11 48.49
C GLU A 128 25.68 0.20 48.74
N SER A 129 25.25 0.25 50.02
CA SER A 129 23.90 0.53 50.37
C SER A 129 23.47 1.95 49.91
N LYS A 130 24.35 2.93 50.01
CA LYS A 130 24.11 4.30 49.51
C LYS A 130 23.97 4.35 47.99
N LEU A 131 24.87 3.69 47.26
CA LEU A 131 24.89 3.66 45.82
C LEU A 131 23.66 2.96 45.21
N LEU A 132 23.31 1.76 45.72
CA LEU A 132 22.15 1.00 45.29
C LEU A 132 20.86 1.75 45.59
N SER A 133 20.75 2.36 46.80
CA SER A 133 19.55 3.14 47.12
C SER A 133 19.42 4.39 46.25
N ALA A 134 20.55 5.05 45.91
CA ALA A 134 20.52 6.20 44.98
C ALA A 134 20.11 5.80 43.57
N GLN A 135 20.62 4.68 43.06
CA GLN A 135 20.25 4.17 41.75
C GLN A 135 18.76 3.84 41.66
N ASP A 136 18.21 3.12 42.63
CA ASP A 136 16.80 2.76 42.66
C ASP A 136 15.88 3.99 42.77
N LYS A 137 16.28 4.98 43.61
CA LYS A 137 15.55 6.22 43.74
C LYS A 137 15.61 7.05 42.45
N MET A 138 16.75 7.11 41.79
CA MET A 138 16.95 7.81 40.53
C MET A 138 16.02 7.28 39.45
N VAL A 139 15.97 5.94 39.21
CA VAL A 139 15.10 5.34 38.20
C VAL A 139 13.62 5.57 38.52
N LYS A 140 13.24 5.47 39.80
CA LYS A 140 11.85 5.75 40.22
C LYS A 140 11.49 7.22 40.02
N LEU A 141 12.38 8.15 40.35
CA LEU A 141 12.15 9.57 40.18
C LEU A 141 12.07 9.96 38.70
N GLU A 142 12.94 9.42 37.85
CA GLU A 142 12.88 9.64 36.41
C GLU A 142 11.54 9.12 35.81
N TYR A 143 11.04 7.97 36.29
CA TYR A 143 9.73 7.47 35.89
C TYR A 143 8.59 8.40 36.31
N VAL A 144 8.64 8.97 37.54
CA VAL A 144 7.63 9.91 38.00
C VAL A 144 7.67 11.19 37.16
N LEU A 145 8.84 11.77 36.95
CA LEU A 145 9.02 12.98 36.13
C LEU A 145 8.53 12.74 34.67
N PHE A 146 8.91 11.65 34.07
CA PHE A 146 8.42 11.29 32.73
C PHE A 146 6.89 11.16 32.70
N THR A 147 6.31 10.54 33.72
CA THR A 147 4.85 10.41 33.83
C THR A 147 4.17 11.78 33.96
N GLN A 148 4.75 12.70 34.73
CA GLN A 148 4.23 14.06 34.86
C GLN A 148 4.27 14.81 33.51
N ILE A 149 5.39 14.73 32.79
CA ILE A 149 5.53 15.31 31.44
C ILE A 149 4.50 14.73 30.49
N ARG A 150 4.38 13.41 30.45
CA ARG A 150 3.37 12.72 29.63
C ARG A 150 1.95 13.19 29.95
N ASP A 151 1.60 13.28 31.23
CA ASP A 151 0.25 13.67 31.67
C ASP A 151 -0.02 15.17 31.43
N TYR A 152 1.02 15.98 31.41
CA TYR A 152 0.93 17.38 30.97
C TYR A 152 0.59 17.44 29.46
N ILE A 153 1.37 16.75 28.61
CA ILE A 153 1.15 16.71 27.14
C ILE A 153 -0.21 16.12 26.81
N LYS A 154 -0.67 15.12 27.58
CA LYS A 154 -1.98 14.46 27.36
C LYS A 154 -3.15 15.44 27.41
N LYS A 155 -3.04 16.56 28.10
CA LYS A 155 -4.11 17.58 28.16
C LYS A 155 -4.37 18.19 26.78
N ASP A 156 -3.33 18.31 25.96
CA ASP A 156 -3.38 18.91 24.64
C ASP A 156 -3.45 17.89 23.49
N VAL A 157 -3.71 16.60 23.82
CA VAL A 157 -3.68 15.50 22.82
C VAL A 157 -4.63 15.73 21.64
N HIS A 158 -5.81 16.28 21.87
CA HIS A 158 -6.78 16.58 20.81
C HIS A 158 -6.27 17.73 19.92
N THR A 159 -5.72 18.77 20.50
CA THR A 159 -5.11 19.88 19.75
C THR A 159 -3.93 19.39 18.91
N LEU A 160 -3.05 18.54 19.47
CA LEU A 160 -1.95 17.90 18.75
C LEU A 160 -2.45 17.07 17.55
N GLN A 161 -3.50 16.26 17.77
CA GLN A 161 -4.11 15.45 16.70
C GLN A 161 -4.73 16.32 15.61
N ASP A 162 -5.37 17.43 15.97
CA ASP A 162 -5.99 18.31 14.98
C ASP A 162 -4.95 19.09 14.18
N VAL A 163 -3.90 19.60 14.83
CA VAL A 163 -2.74 20.20 14.15
C VAL A 163 -2.07 19.20 13.21
N ALA A 164 -1.86 17.95 13.66
CA ALA A 164 -1.30 16.89 12.81
C ALA A 164 -2.16 16.61 11.58
N LYS A 165 -3.51 16.58 11.71
CA LYS A 165 -4.44 16.43 10.56
C LYS A 165 -4.33 17.60 9.58
N VAL A 166 -4.17 18.82 10.10
CA VAL A 166 -3.99 20.03 9.26
C VAL A 166 -2.69 19.94 8.47
N ILE A 167 -1.58 19.61 9.16
CA ILE A 167 -0.27 19.44 8.52
C ILE A 167 -0.33 18.35 7.45
N ALA A 168 -0.94 17.20 7.75
CA ALA A 168 -1.10 16.11 6.79
C ALA A 168 -1.88 16.54 5.54
N ARG A 169 -2.94 17.37 5.69
CA ARG A 169 -3.68 17.93 4.55
C ARG A 169 -2.82 18.89 3.71
N ILE A 170 -2.07 19.76 4.36
CA ILE A 170 -1.17 20.69 3.67
C ILE A 170 -0.10 19.93 2.89
N ASP A 171 0.49 18.90 3.50
CA ASP A 171 1.51 18.05 2.87
C ASP A 171 0.95 17.34 1.61
N VAL A 172 -0.24 16.75 1.71
CA VAL A 172 -0.92 16.13 0.57
C VAL A 172 -1.19 17.15 -0.53
N TYR A 173 -1.77 18.32 -0.20
CA TYR A 173 -2.08 19.34 -1.20
C TYR A 173 -0.82 19.88 -1.88
N GLN A 174 0.24 20.09 -1.12
CA GLN A 174 1.53 20.55 -1.64
C GLN A 174 2.13 19.50 -2.60
N SER A 175 2.14 18.23 -2.19
CA SER A 175 2.66 17.14 -3.02
C SER A 175 1.87 16.97 -4.32
N LEU A 176 0.53 17.00 -4.26
CA LEU A 176 -0.32 16.92 -5.44
C LEU A 176 -0.16 18.14 -6.37
N ALA A 177 -0.03 19.34 -5.80
CA ALA A 177 0.20 20.56 -6.58
C ALA A 177 1.54 20.54 -7.31
N MET A 178 2.61 20.10 -6.64
CA MET A 178 3.94 19.95 -7.26
C MET A 178 3.89 18.97 -8.42
N ILE A 179 3.39 17.76 -8.19
CA ILE A 179 3.31 16.72 -9.23
C ILE A 179 2.48 17.21 -10.41
N SER A 180 1.35 17.87 -10.15
CA SER A 180 0.48 18.39 -11.19
C SER A 180 1.13 19.49 -12.02
N SER A 181 1.87 20.39 -11.37
CA SER A 181 2.58 21.49 -12.04
C SER A 181 3.76 20.96 -12.87
N GLU A 182 4.57 20.06 -12.31
CA GLU A 182 5.75 19.49 -12.99
C GLU A 182 5.38 18.65 -14.21
N ASN A 183 4.22 17.97 -14.18
CA ASN A 183 3.80 17.03 -15.23
C ASN A 183 2.66 17.58 -16.10
N SER A 184 2.30 18.85 -15.96
CA SER A 184 1.22 19.48 -16.73
C SER A 184 -0.10 18.69 -16.63
N TYR A 185 -0.50 18.33 -15.42
CA TYR A 185 -1.79 17.69 -15.15
C TYR A 185 -2.87 18.76 -15.03
N VAL A 186 -4.10 18.44 -15.44
CA VAL A 186 -5.22 19.38 -15.44
C VAL A 186 -6.28 18.96 -14.42
N ARG A 187 -7.03 19.95 -13.94
CA ARG A 187 -8.18 19.72 -13.07
C ARG A 187 -9.34 19.12 -13.87
N PRO A 188 -9.82 17.90 -13.54
CA PRO A 188 -10.96 17.30 -14.21
C PRO A 188 -12.25 18.03 -13.86
N ILE A 189 -13.18 18.09 -14.81
CA ILE A 189 -14.57 18.50 -14.61
C ILE A 189 -15.42 17.24 -14.45
N PHE A 190 -16.30 17.22 -13.46
CA PHE A 190 -17.21 16.10 -13.24
C PHE A 190 -18.60 16.42 -13.79
N ASN A 191 -19.23 15.44 -14.45
CA ASN A 191 -20.54 15.56 -15.04
C ASN A 191 -21.50 14.47 -14.56
N GLN A 192 -22.79 14.71 -14.76
CA GLN A 192 -23.86 13.74 -14.49
C GLN A 192 -24.39 13.08 -15.78
N SER A 193 -23.88 13.50 -16.93
CA SER A 193 -24.33 13.04 -18.26
C SER A 193 -23.77 11.67 -18.65
N LYS A 194 -22.98 11.04 -17.80
CA LYS A 194 -22.27 9.79 -18.08
C LYS A 194 -21.37 9.86 -19.33
N THR A 195 -20.84 11.05 -19.60
CA THR A 195 -19.88 11.25 -20.68
C THR A 195 -18.47 11.20 -20.12
N PHE A 196 -17.63 10.35 -20.68
CA PHE A 196 -16.20 10.30 -20.39
C PHE A 196 -15.46 10.90 -21.58
N ASN A 197 -15.01 12.14 -21.45
CA ASN A 197 -14.28 12.85 -22.49
C ASN A 197 -12.93 13.31 -21.95
N VAL A 198 -11.85 12.82 -22.55
CA VAL A 198 -10.46 13.16 -22.21
C VAL A 198 -9.71 13.44 -23.49
N VAL A 199 -9.04 14.58 -23.55
CA VAL A 199 -8.20 14.99 -24.67
C VAL A 199 -6.73 14.83 -24.27
N ASP A 200 -5.92 14.28 -25.18
CA ASP A 200 -4.50 14.00 -24.96
C ASP A 200 -4.21 13.23 -23.65
N GLY A 201 -5.01 12.23 -23.35
CA GLY A 201 -4.82 11.42 -22.16
C GLY A 201 -3.47 10.69 -22.18
N ARG A 202 -2.82 10.62 -21.02
CA ARG A 202 -1.51 10.01 -20.83
C ARG A 202 -1.52 9.02 -19.66
N HIS A 203 -0.61 8.07 -19.66
CA HIS A 203 -0.44 7.15 -18.55
C HIS A 203 0.64 7.68 -17.61
N GLY A 204 0.27 8.31 -16.50
CA GLY A 204 1.16 9.04 -15.62
C GLY A 204 2.38 8.28 -15.07
N VAL A 205 2.32 6.94 -15.03
CA VAL A 205 3.47 6.11 -14.62
C VAL A 205 4.38 5.81 -15.82
N ILE A 206 3.80 5.39 -16.95
CA ILE A 206 4.57 4.96 -18.12
C ILE A 206 5.31 6.14 -18.74
N GLU A 207 4.66 7.31 -18.87
CA GLU A 207 5.29 8.50 -19.43
C GLU A 207 6.55 8.95 -18.65
N ARG A 208 6.65 8.67 -17.36
CA ARG A 208 7.82 9.00 -16.53
C ARG A 208 8.97 8.01 -16.65
N VAL A 209 8.70 6.78 -17.07
CA VAL A 209 9.71 5.74 -17.26
C VAL A 209 10.27 5.76 -18.69
N MET A 210 9.48 6.25 -19.64
CA MET A 210 9.90 6.40 -21.03
C MET A 210 10.80 7.62 -21.21
N ALA A 211 11.55 7.65 -22.33
CA ALA A 211 12.31 8.85 -22.71
C ALA A 211 11.35 10.03 -22.93
N GLU A 212 11.79 11.23 -22.55
CA GLU A 212 10.99 12.44 -22.65
C GLU A 212 10.47 12.64 -24.09
N GLY A 213 9.16 12.92 -24.22
CA GLY A 213 8.51 13.10 -25.52
C GLY A 213 8.22 11.84 -26.33
N SER A 214 8.56 10.64 -25.82
CA SER A 214 8.31 9.37 -26.53
C SER A 214 6.91 8.77 -26.26
N TYR A 215 6.18 9.25 -25.26
CA TYR A 215 4.82 8.78 -24.97
C TYR A 215 3.82 9.37 -25.96
N VAL A 216 2.96 8.51 -26.53
CA VAL A 216 1.89 8.93 -27.43
C VAL A 216 0.59 9.05 -26.66
N SER A 217 0.08 10.30 -26.54
CA SER A 217 -1.22 10.58 -25.91
C SER A 217 -2.38 10.07 -26.75
N ASN A 218 -3.51 9.78 -26.13
CA ASN A 218 -4.72 9.33 -26.80
C ASN A 218 -5.97 9.98 -26.22
N ASP A 219 -6.87 10.36 -27.13
CA ASP A 219 -8.20 10.87 -26.76
C ASP A 219 -9.13 9.71 -26.36
N VAL A 220 -10.09 10.03 -25.50
CA VAL A 220 -11.15 9.11 -25.09
C VAL A 220 -12.47 9.83 -25.18
N MET A 221 -13.42 9.30 -25.93
CA MET A 221 -14.79 9.81 -25.99
C MET A 221 -15.78 8.67 -25.90
N ILE A 222 -16.46 8.59 -24.76
CA ILE A 222 -17.51 7.63 -24.48
C ILE A 222 -18.73 8.41 -23.98
N ASP A 223 -19.90 8.12 -24.51
CA ASP A 223 -21.16 8.77 -24.14
C ASP A 223 -22.26 7.74 -23.87
N ASN A 224 -23.42 8.22 -23.43
CA ASN A 224 -24.58 7.37 -23.13
C ASN A 224 -25.13 6.61 -24.35
N ASN A 225 -24.88 7.06 -25.58
CA ASN A 225 -25.34 6.36 -26.76
C ASN A 225 -24.45 5.17 -27.09
N TYR A 226 -23.15 5.32 -26.77
CA TYR A 226 -22.13 4.30 -27.02
C TYR A 226 -21.29 4.06 -25.74
N PRO A 227 -21.88 3.46 -24.69
CA PRO A 227 -21.18 3.23 -23.42
C PRO A 227 -20.11 2.15 -23.53
N VAL A 228 -20.11 1.31 -24.55
CA VAL A 228 -19.15 0.22 -24.71
C VAL A 228 -18.18 0.49 -25.84
N LEU A 229 -16.87 0.59 -25.52
CA LEU A 229 -15.80 0.60 -26.53
C LEU A 229 -15.23 -0.80 -26.70
N LEU A 230 -15.35 -1.34 -27.90
CA LEU A 230 -14.71 -2.58 -28.32
C LEU A 230 -13.37 -2.25 -28.96
N ILE A 231 -12.27 -2.69 -28.33
CA ILE A 231 -10.91 -2.29 -28.68
C ILE A 231 -10.19 -3.47 -29.36
N THR A 232 -9.81 -3.27 -30.63
CA THR A 232 -9.08 -4.28 -31.42
C THR A 232 -7.68 -3.79 -31.80
N GLY A 233 -6.92 -4.61 -32.51
CA GLY A 233 -5.60 -4.28 -33.03
C GLY A 233 -4.48 -5.16 -32.47
N PRO A 234 -3.25 -4.95 -32.96
CA PRO A 234 -2.13 -5.84 -32.66
C PRO A 234 -1.77 -5.86 -31.17
N ASN A 235 -1.21 -6.99 -30.72
CA ASN A 235 -0.47 -7.02 -29.45
C ASN A 235 0.70 -6.05 -29.55
N MET A 236 1.09 -5.46 -28.42
CA MET A 236 2.07 -4.39 -28.35
C MET A 236 1.62 -3.03 -28.96
N GLY A 237 0.43 -2.94 -29.57
CA GLY A 237 -0.13 -1.68 -30.12
C GLY A 237 -0.62 -0.67 -29.06
N GLY A 238 -0.51 -0.99 -27.75
CA GLY A 238 -0.84 -0.08 -26.68
C GLY A 238 -2.27 -0.20 -26.12
N LYS A 239 -3.08 -1.23 -26.52
CA LYS A 239 -4.47 -1.41 -26.03
C LYS A 239 -4.58 -1.41 -24.50
N SER A 240 -3.82 -2.28 -23.84
CA SER A 240 -3.84 -2.41 -22.38
C SER A 240 -3.35 -1.13 -21.67
N THR A 241 -2.36 -0.44 -22.24
CA THR A 241 -1.88 0.85 -21.73
C THR A 241 -2.97 1.91 -21.82
N TYR A 242 -3.69 1.98 -22.94
CA TYR A 242 -4.81 2.87 -23.14
C TYR A 242 -5.94 2.64 -22.12
N MET A 243 -6.31 1.39 -21.88
CA MET A 243 -7.35 1.06 -20.90
C MET A 243 -6.91 1.39 -19.46
N ARG A 244 -5.65 1.08 -19.11
CA ARG A 244 -5.08 1.47 -17.80
C ARG A 244 -5.01 2.97 -17.59
N GLN A 245 -4.67 3.73 -18.62
CA GLN A 245 -4.69 5.19 -18.60
C GLN A 245 -6.08 5.70 -18.21
N ILE A 246 -7.15 5.18 -18.80
CA ILE A 246 -8.55 5.59 -18.54
C ILE A 246 -8.93 5.26 -17.10
N ALA A 247 -8.60 4.04 -16.61
CA ALA A 247 -8.85 3.66 -15.23
C ALA A 247 -8.14 4.59 -14.23
N LEU A 248 -6.86 4.91 -14.50
CA LEU A 248 -6.09 5.80 -13.64
C LEU A 248 -6.62 7.23 -13.65
N ILE A 249 -6.99 7.77 -14.81
CA ILE A 249 -7.60 9.10 -14.92
C ILE A 249 -8.92 9.17 -14.12
N ALA A 250 -9.78 8.16 -14.25
CA ALA A 250 -11.02 8.08 -13.48
C ALA A 250 -10.75 8.02 -11.97
N LEU A 251 -9.86 7.14 -11.53
CA LEU A 251 -9.49 6.98 -10.13
C LEU A 251 -8.86 8.25 -9.55
N MET A 252 -7.85 8.80 -10.23
CA MET A 252 -7.15 10.02 -9.80
C MET A 252 -8.12 11.20 -9.68
N GLY A 253 -8.98 11.39 -10.69
CA GLY A 253 -9.99 12.45 -10.64
C GLY A 253 -10.89 12.32 -9.41
N GLN A 254 -11.43 11.14 -9.15
CA GLN A 254 -12.37 10.91 -8.04
C GLN A 254 -11.77 11.06 -6.65
N ILE A 255 -10.48 10.78 -6.47
CA ILE A 255 -9.79 11.03 -5.19
C ILE A 255 -9.34 12.49 -5.02
N GLY A 256 -9.64 13.37 -5.99
CA GLY A 256 -9.32 14.79 -5.93
C GLY A 256 -7.99 15.21 -6.54
N CYS A 257 -7.33 14.33 -7.28
CA CYS A 257 -6.10 14.65 -7.99
C CYS A 257 -6.39 15.34 -9.33
N PHE A 258 -5.43 16.13 -9.81
CA PHE A 258 -5.37 16.49 -11.22
C PHE A 258 -4.94 15.27 -12.04
N VAL A 259 -5.28 15.28 -13.33
CA VAL A 259 -5.16 14.12 -14.21
C VAL A 259 -4.23 14.38 -15.40
N PRO A 260 -3.51 13.36 -15.87
CA PRO A 260 -2.52 13.48 -16.95
C PRO A 260 -3.20 13.58 -18.33
N CYS A 261 -3.69 14.76 -18.68
CA CYS A 261 -4.31 15.06 -19.98
C CYS A 261 -4.34 16.57 -20.24
N SER A 262 -4.80 16.99 -21.42
CA SER A 262 -5.02 18.40 -21.75
C SER A 262 -6.39 18.89 -21.28
N GLU A 263 -7.42 18.04 -21.39
CA GLU A 263 -8.78 18.32 -20.91
C GLU A 263 -9.42 17.02 -20.40
N ALA A 264 -10.19 17.11 -19.30
CA ALA A 264 -10.98 16.00 -18.77
C ALA A 264 -12.36 16.44 -18.32
N ASN A 265 -13.38 15.80 -18.87
CA ASN A 265 -14.77 15.89 -18.42
C ASN A 265 -15.27 14.45 -18.23
N ILE A 266 -15.40 14.02 -16.98
CA ILE A 266 -15.59 12.62 -16.62
C ILE A 266 -16.79 12.43 -15.68
N PRO A 267 -17.51 11.30 -15.74
CA PRO A 267 -18.57 11.00 -14.80
C PRO A 267 -18.01 10.55 -13.45
N ILE A 268 -18.87 10.50 -12.45
CA ILE A 268 -18.54 9.89 -11.14
C ILE A 268 -18.91 8.42 -11.21
N PHE A 269 -17.96 7.56 -10.95
CA PHE A 269 -18.15 6.11 -10.88
C PHE A 269 -18.37 5.66 -9.43
N ASP A 270 -19.32 4.77 -9.23
CA ASP A 270 -19.53 4.09 -7.94
C ASP A 270 -18.52 2.95 -7.71
N GLN A 271 -18.17 2.25 -8.78
CA GLN A 271 -17.20 1.15 -8.75
C GLN A 271 -16.37 1.12 -10.05
N ILE A 272 -15.14 0.63 -9.95
CA ILE A 272 -14.25 0.41 -11.08
C ILE A 272 -13.83 -1.06 -11.05
N PHE A 273 -14.26 -1.83 -12.04
CA PHE A 273 -13.90 -3.24 -12.22
C PHE A 273 -12.84 -3.37 -13.29
N THR A 274 -11.74 -4.04 -12.98
CA THR A 274 -10.66 -4.25 -13.94
C THR A 274 -10.26 -5.71 -14.01
N ARG A 275 -10.14 -6.20 -15.24
CA ARG A 275 -9.44 -7.45 -15.55
C ARG A 275 -8.40 -7.14 -16.61
N ILE A 276 -7.16 -6.87 -16.20
CA ILE A 276 -6.05 -6.43 -17.05
C ILE A 276 -4.82 -7.28 -16.76
N GLY A 277 -4.45 -8.12 -17.72
CA GLY A 277 -3.30 -9.03 -17.63
C GLY A 277 -3.62 -10.33 -16.89
N ALA A 278 -2.86 -11.38 -17.17
CA ALA A 278 -2.91 -12.65 -16.45
C ALA A 278 -1.82 -12.65 -15.37
N SER A 279 -2.20 -12.78 -14.11
CA SER A 279 -1.27 -13.22 -13.06
C SER A 279 -1.52 -14.73 -12.86
N ASP A 280 -0.50 -15.54 -13.12
CA ASP A 280 -0.53 -16.95 -12.73
C ASP A 280 -0.52 -17.03 -11.21
N ASP A 281 -1.67 -17.33 -10.62
CA ASP A 281 -1.72 -17.67 -9.19
C ASP A 281 -1.36 -19.16 -9.02
N LEU A 282 -0.07 -19.42 -9.03
CA LEU A 282 0.50 -20.77 -8.84
C LEU A 282 0.20 -21.33 -7.44
N ILE A 283 -0.21 -20.48 -6.49
CA ILE A 283 -0.43 -20.87 -5.10
C ILE A 283 -1.83 -21.47 -4.89
N SER A 284 -2.85 -20.93 -5.57
CA SER A 284 -4.24 -21.42 -5.43
C SER A 284 -4.55 -22.66 -6.26
N GLY A 285 -3.70 -23.06 -7.20
CA GLY A 285 -3.92 -24.19 -8.10
C GLY A 285 -5.12 -24.02 -9.07
N GLN A 286 -5.67 -22.80 -9.18
CA GLN A 286 -6.73 -22.48 -10.12
C GLN A 286 -6.15 -22.19 -11.51
N SER A 287 -6.85 -22.60 -12.56
CA SER A 287 -6.44 -22.22 -13.91
C SER A 287 -6.64 -20.71 -14.12
N THR A 288 -5.76 -20.09 -14.90
CA THR A 288 -5.87 -18.66 -15.26
C THR A 288 -7.25 -18.31 -15.84
N PHE A 289 -7.86 -19.21 -16.58
CA PHE A 289 -9.21 -19.05 -17.11
C PHE A 289 -10.29 -19.03 -16.01
N MET A 290 -10.15 -19.86 -14.95
CA MET A 290 -11.11 -19.83 -13.84
C MET A 290 -11.02 -18.53 -13.05
N VAL A 291 -9.82 -18.00 -12.79
CA VAL A 291 -9.63 -16.70 -12.15
C VAL A 291 -10.25 -15.58 -13.00
N GLU A 292 -10.02 -15.63 -14.33
CA GLU A 292 -10.61 -14.68 -15.27
C GLU A 292 -12.14 -14.69 -15.20
N MET A 293 -12.76 -15.88 -15.18
CA MET A 293 -14.22 -16.01 -15.08
C MET A 293 -14.77 -15.54 -13.73
N LEU A 294 -14.04 -15.73 -12.63
CA LEU A 294 -14.43 -15.23 -11.31
C LEU A 294 -14.40 -13.70 -11.25
N GLU A 295 -13.36 -13.07 -11.80
CA GLU A 295 -13.26 -11.60 -11.86
C GLU A 295 -14.33 -11.00 -12.78
N ALA A 296 -14.57 -11.61 -13.93
CA ALA A 296 -15.66 -11.21 -14.82
C ALA A 296 -17.03 -11.39 -14.17
N ASN A 297 -17.27 -12.49 -13.48
CA ASN A 297 -18.52 -12.71 -12.73
C ASN A 297 -18.72 -11.63 -11.65
N ASN A 298 -17.67 -11.26 -10.93
CA ASN A 298 -17.74 -10.18 -9.93
C ASN A 298 -18.19 -8.86 -10.58
N ALA A 299 -17.58 -8.48 -11.70
CA ALA A 299 -17.98 -7.28 -12.43
C ALA A 299 -19.44 -7.35 -12.92
N LEU A 300 -19.81 -8.44 -13.59
CA LEU A 300 -21.16 -8.60 -14.17
C LEU A 300 -22.27 -8.66 -13.11
N ARG A 301 -21.94 -9.13 -11.90
CA ARG A 301 -22.90 -9.25 -10.79
C ARG A 301 -23.10 -7.94 -10.02
N TYR A 302 -22.05 -7.16 -9.83
CA TYR A 302 -22.08 -6.01 -8.92
C TYR A 302 -22.00 -4.65 -9.63
N ALA A 303 -21.66 -4.61 -10.92
CA ALA A 303 -21.65 -3.36 -11.65
C ALA A 303 -23.06 -2.77 -11.78
N THR A 304 -23.15 -1.46 -11.63
CA THR A 304 -24.34 -0.65 -11.88
C THR A 304 -24.17 0.14 -13.17
N GLU A 305 -25.18 0.86 -13.59
CA GLU A 305 -25.10 1.78 -14.73
C GLU A 305 -24.09 2.93 -14.54
N ASN A 306 -23.61 3.16 -13.31
CA ASN A 306 -22.62 4.17 -12.97
C ASN A 306 -21.22 3.58 -12.73
N SER A 307 -21.01 2.31 -13.05
CA SER A 307 -19.71 1.67 -12.90
C SER A 307 -18.83 1.82 -14.13
N LEU A 308 -17.54 1.60 -13.97
CA LEU A 308 -16.56 1.46 -15.06
C LEU A 308 -16.06 0.01 -15.12
N ILE A 309 -16.22 -0.65 -16.28
CA ILE A 309 -15.70 -2.00 -16.51
C ILE A 309 -14.55 -1.93 -17.51
N ILE A 310 -13.45 -2.61 -17.20
CA ILE A 310 -12.28 -2.73 -18.07
C ILE A 310 -11.88 -4.20 -18.19
N PHE A 311 -12.13 -4.78 -19.35
CA PHE A 311 -11.83 -6.17 -19.68
C PHE A 311 -10.78 -6.25 -20.78
N ASP A 312 -9.63 -6.85 -20.46
CA ASP A 312 -8.51 -6.99 -21.38
C ASP A 312 -8.39 -8.47 -21.82
N GLU A 313 -8.73 -8.72 -23.08
CA GLU A 313 -8.55 -10.01 -23.78
C GLU A 313 -9.25 -11.21 -23.10
N ILE A 314 -10.47 -11.03 -22.62
CA ILE A 314 -11.29 -12.09 -22.01
C ILE A 314 -11.55 -13.23 -23.02
N GLY A 315 -11.45 -14.48 -22.54
CA GLY A 315 -11.71 -15.69 -23.31
C GLY A 315 -10.47 -16.36 -23.92
N ARG A 316 -9.24 -15.86 -23.64
CA ARG A 316 -8.00 -16.46 -24.19
C ARG A 316 -7.64 -17.81 -23.58
N GLY A 317 -8.10 -18.12 -22.39
CA GLY A 317 -7.72 -19.30 -21.62
C GLY A 317 -8.46 -20.59 -22.00
N THR A 318 -9.29 -20.58 -23.07
CA THR A 318 -10.09 -21.71 -23.51
C THR A 318 -10.06 -21.89 -25.04
N ALA A 319 -10.85 -22.83 -25.60
CA ALA A 319 -10.96 -22.99 -27.04
C ALA A 319 -11.50 -21.71 -27.71
N THR A 320 -11.04 -21.42 -28.93
CA THR A 320 -11.31 -20.15 -29.62
C THR A 320 -12.81 -19.84 -29.73
N PHE A 321 -13.62 -20.78 -30.12
CA PHE A 321 -15.07 -20.58 -30.27
C PHE A 321 -15.78 -20.42 -28.93
N ASP A 322 -15.37 -21.14 -27.87
CA ASP A 322 -15.93 -21.00 -26.54
C ASP A 322 -15.60 -19.63 -25.98
N GLY A 323 -14.33 -19.20 -26.08
CA GLY A 323 -13.88 -17.87 -25.62
C GLY A 323 -14.61 -16.75 -26.36
N MET A 324 -14.76 -16.84 -27.66
CA MET A 324 -15.49 -15.86 -28.47
C MET A 324 -16.98 -15.80 -28.09
N ALA A 325 -17.64 -16.94 -27.90
CA ALA A 325 -19.05 -17.00 -27.50
C ALA A 325 -19.28 -16.37 -26.12
N ILE A 326 -18.39 -16.67 -25.16
CA ILE A 326 -18.44 -16.06 -23.81
C ILE A 326 -18.20 -14.55 -23.89
N ALA A 327 -17.19 -14.11 -24.61
CA ALA A 327 -16.88 -12.68 -24.76
C ALA A 327 -18.06 -11.91 -25.40
N GLN A 328 -18.67 -12.46 -26.47
CA GLN A 328 -19.84 -11.88 -27.10
C GLN A 328 -21.00 -11.77 -26.11
N ALA A 329 -21.34 -12.85 -25.41
CA ALA A 329 -22.43 -12.86 -24.44
C ALA A 329 -22.22 -11.82 -23.32
N MET A 330 -20.99 -11.69 -22.83
CA MET A 330 -20.65 -10.66 -21.83
C MET A 330 -20.85 -9.25 -22.37
N ILE A 331 -20.35 -8.95 -23.57
CA ILE A 331 -20.51 -7.64 -24.22
C ILE A 331 -22.00 -7.32 -24.40
N GLU A 332 -22.79 -8.24 -24.95
CA GLU A 332 -24.23 -8.06 -25.15
C GLU A 332 -24.96 -7.85 -23.81
N TYR A 333 -24.61 -8.62 -22.77
CA TYR A 333 -25.20 -8.46 -21.44
C TYR A 333 -24.86 -7.09 -20.81
N ILE A 334 -23.62 -6.65 -20.91
CA ILE A 334 -23.21 -5.31 -20.41
C ILE A 334 -23.98 -4.22 -21.17
N ALA A 335 -24.00 -4.29 -22.50
CA ALA A 335 -24.63 -3.29 -23.36
C ALA A 335 -26.15 -3.18 -23.16
N THR A 336 -26.84 -4.31 -22.93
CA THR A 336 -28.31 -4.35 -22.85
C THR A 336 -28.84 -4.24 -21.43
N SER A 337 -28.16 -4.85 -20.46
CA SER A 337 -28.65 -5.01 -19.08
C SER A 337 -27.98 -4.04 -18.09
N ILE A 338 -26.66 -3.94 -18.07
CA ILE A 338 -25.94 -3.10 -17.11
C ILE A 338 -25.86 -1.64 -17.63
N LYS A 339 -25.51 -1.45 -18.89
CA LYS A 339 -25.41 -0.15 -19.60
C LYS A 339 -24.39 0.82 -18.96
N CYS A 340 -23.31 0.28 -18.40
CA CYS A 340 -22.23 1.08 -17.81
C CYS A 340 -21.13 1.36 -18.85
N ILE A 341 -20.28 2.34 -18.56
CA ILE A 341 -19.09 2.61 -19.36
C ILE A 341 -18.16 1.40 -19.30
N THR A 342 -17.84 0.86 -20.47
CA THR A 342 -17.06 -0.37 -20.59
C THR A 342 -16.01 -0.26 -21.69
N LEU A 343 -14.79 -0.68 -21.35
CA LEU A 343 -13.68 -0.87 -22.28
C LEU A 343 -13.43 -2.37 -22.39
N PHE A 344 -13.61 -2.91 -23.57
CA PHE A 344 -13.45 -4.34 -23.82
C PHE A 344 -12.44 -4.56 -24.93
N SER A 345 -11.22 -5.02 -24.59
CA SER A 345 -10.27 -5.41 -25.63
C SER A 345 -10.46 -6.86 -26.05
N THR A 346 -10.27 -7.15 -27.32
CA THR A 346 -10.40 -8.48 -27.85
C THR A 346 -9.48 -8.75 -29.05
N HIS A 347 -9.11 -10.03 -29.23
CA HIS A 347 -8.47 -10.52 -30.44
C HIS A 347 -9.48 -11.12 -31.44
N TYR A 348 -10.73 -11.28 -31.00
CA TYR A 348 -11.80 -11.80 -31.87
C TYR A 348 -12.31 -10.68 -32.77
N HIS A 349 -11.74 -10.56 -33.98
CA HIS A 349 -12.13 -9.51 -34.94
C HIS A 349 -13.60 -9.67 -35.36
N GLU A 350 -14.12 -10.89 -35.28
CA GLU A 350 -15.52 -11.23 -35.57
C GLU A 350 -16.48 -10.44 -34.68
N LEU A 351 -16.11 -10.13 -33.44
CA LEU A 351 -16.98 -9.38 -32.50
C LEU A 351 -17.19 -7.92 -32.92
N THR A 352 -16.40 -7.39 -33.85
CA THR A 352 -16.57 -6.00 -34.31
C THR A 352 -17.90 -5.75 -35.02
N PHE A 353 -18.58 -6.79 -35.51
CA PHE A 353 -19.92 -6.65 -36.09
C PHE A 353 -20.98 -6.23 -35.09
N LEU A 354 -20.72 -6.38 -33.80
CA LEU A 354 -21.67 -5.97 -32.74
C LEU A 354 -22.03 -4.48 -32.79
N GLU A 355 -21.17 -3.62 -33.35
CA GLU A 355 -21.46 -2.21 -33.60
C GLU A 355 -22.69 -2.03 -34.53
N GLU A 356 -22.90 -2.93 -35.48
CA GLU A 356 -24.00 -2.89 -36.45
C GLU A 356 -25.35 -3.28 -35.82
N LYS A 357 -25.36 -3.88 -34.63
CA LYS A 357 -26.58 -4.32 -33.94
C LYS A 357 -27.28 -3.19 -33.15
N ASP A 358 -26.77 -1.98 -33.19
CA ASP A 358 -27.32 -0.79 -32.47
C ASP A 358 -27.46 -1.01 -30.95
N LEU A 359 -26.50 -1.72 -30.37
CA LEU A 359 -26.46 -2.04 -28.94
C LEU A 359 -25.70 -0.99 -28.10
N GLY A 360 -25.36 0.17 -28.67
CA GLY A 360 -24.54 1.15 -27.99
C GLY A 360 -23.05 0.74 -27.89
N ILE A 361 -22.58 -0.01 -28.85
CA ILE A 361 -21.18 -0.47 -28.95
C ILE A 361 -20.48 0.31 -30.06
N LYS A 362 -19.26 0.77 -29.80
CA LYS A 362 -18.42 1.46 -30.76
C LYS A 362 -17.07 0.76 -30.89
N ASN A 363 -16.64 0.52 -32.12
CA ASN A 363 -15.32 -0.03 -32.38
C ASN A 363 -14.25 1.05 -32.38
N VAL A 364 -13.13 0.73 -31.74
CA VAL A 364 -11.87 1.48 -31.85
C VAL A 364 -10.73 0.49 -32.03
N HIS A 365 -9.61 0.93 -32.61
CA HIS A 365 -8.48 0.07 -32.83
C HIS A 365 -7.15 0.75 -32.58
N ALA A 366 -6.19 -0.01 -32.07
CA ALA A 366 -4.79 0.41 -31.98
C ALA A 366 -4.18 0.38 -33.39
N SER A 367 -3.73 1.56 -33.86
CA SER A 367 -3.23 1.72 -35.22
C SER A 367 -1.77 1.27 -35.36
N ALA A 368 -1.49 0.62 -36.48
CA ALA A 368 -0.14 0.27 -36.92
C ALA A 368 0.01 0.61 -38.41
N SER A 369 1.22 0.84 -38.85
CA SER A 369 1.57 1.03 -40.27
C SER A 369 2.64 0.04 -40.70
N ILE A 370 2.70 -0.22 -41.99
CA ILE A 370 3.80 -1.01 -42.57
C ILE A 370 4.67 0.00 -43.35
N GLU A 371 5.91 0.18 -42.90
CA GLU A 371 6.89 1.06 -43.51
C GLU A 371 8.12 0.24 -43.88
N ASN A 372 8.51 0.30 -45.16
CA ASN A 372 9.65 -0.49 -45.70
C ASN A 372 9.54 -1.99 -45.38
N ASP A 373 8.33 -2.55 -45.45
CA ASP A 373 8.02 -3.94 -45.16
C ASP A 373 8.13 -4.34 -43.66
N ASP A 374 8.32 -3.38 -42.75
CA ASP A 374 8.36 -3.57 -41.31
C ASP A 374 7.11 -2.97 -40.63
N LEU A 375 6.60 -3.67 -39.60
CA LEU A 375 5.47 -3.21 -38.80
C LEU A 375 5.91 -2.15 -37.81
N VAL A 376 5.30 -0.96 -37.88
CA VAL A 376 5.51 0.14 -36.96
C VAL A 376 4.24 0.36 -36.13
N PHE A 377 4.34 0.26 -34.82
CA PHE A 377 3.25 0.56 -33.90
C PHE A 377 3.15 2.09 -33.72
N LEU A 378 1.98 2.66 -34.01
CA LEU A 378 1.77 4.09 -33.87
C LEU A 378 1.27 4.49 -32.48
N TYR A 379 0.88 3.51 -31.66
CA TYR A 379 0.32 3.71 -30.31
C TYR A 379 -0.86 4.72 -30.25
N ARG A 380 -1.54 4.91 -31.39
CA ARG A 380 -2.71 5.75 -31.55
C ARG A 380 -3.97 4.89 -31.63
N ILE A 381 -4.97 5.23 -30.82
CA ILE A 381 -6.30 4.63 -30.90
C ILE A 381 -7.13 5.42 -31.89
N LYS A 382 -7.71 4.73 -32.88
CA LYS A 382 -8.55 5.33 -33.92
C LYS A 382 -9.94 4.71 -33.90
N SER A 383 -10.94 5.49 -34.31
CA SER A 383 -12.32 5.01 -34.49
C SER A 383 -12.43 3.99 -35.61
N GLY A 384 -13.34 3.04 -35.47
CA GLY A 384 -13.64 1.99 -36.44
C GLY A 384 -12.86 0.70 -36.23
N ARG A 385 -13.09 -0.29 -37.12
CA ARG A 385 -12.52 -1.63 -37.07
C ARG A 385 -11.08 -1.64 -37.56
N SER A 386 -10.27 -2.56 -37.04
CA SER A 386 -8.99 -2.92 -37.65
C SER A 386 -9.25 -3.85 -38.82
N ASN A 387 -8.81 -3.48 -40.01
CA ASN A 387 -9.01 -4.27 -41.22
C ASN A 387 -7.93 -5.32 -41.49
N LYS A 388 -6.93 -5.46 -40.59
CA LYS A 388 -5.80 -6.39 -40.82
C LYS A 388 -5.40 -7.07 -39.51
N SER A 389 -5.09 -8.35 -39.60
CA SER A 389 -4.33 -9.06 -38.56
C SER A 389 -2.83 -8.79 -38.77
N TYR A 390 -2.10 -8.62 -37.68
CA TYR A 390 -0.67 -8.30 -37.72
C TYR A 390 0.19 -9.41 -37.11
N GLY A 391 -0.37 -10.59 -36.81
CA GLY A 391 0.32 -11.67 -36.14
C GLY A 391 1.59 -12.14 -36.88
N VAL A 392 1.52 -12.33 -38.17
CA VAL A 392 2.69 -12.72 -38.99
C VAL A 392 3.73 -11.61 -39.08
N ASN A 393 3.31 -10.35 -39.12
CA ASN A 393 4.22 -9.22 -39.10
C ASN A 393 4.99 -9.13 -37.75
N VAL A 394 4.32 -9.40 -36.61
CA VAL A 394 4.97 -9.47 -35.30
C VAL A 394 5.94 -10.63 -35.22
N ALA A 395 5.60 -11.79 -35.82
CA ALA A 395 6.53 -12.93 -35.91
C ALA A 395 7.77 -12.59 -36.75
N LYS A 396 7.63 -11.78 -37.82
CA LYS A 396 8.74 -11.24 -38.60
C LYS A 396 9.65 -10.33 -37.74
N LEU A 397 9.08 -9.43 -36.96
CA LEU A 397 9.83 -8.60 -35.98
C LEU A 397 10.61 -9.44 -34.96
N ALA A 398 10.04 -10.58 -34.54
CA ALA A 398 10.70 -11.55 -33.67
C ALA A 398 11.78 -12.39 -34.38
N LYS A 399 12.03 -12.12 -35.70
CA LYS A 399 13.01 -12.81 -36.53
C LYS A 399 12.80 -14.31 -36.65
N LEU A 400 11.53 -14.75 -36.78
CA LEU A 400 11.23 -16.14 -37.12
C LEU A 400 11.82 -16.47 -38.52
N PRO A 401 12.21 -17.76 -38.81
CA PRO A 401 12.75 -18.13 -40.10
C PRO A 401 11.77 -17.82 -41.24
N ASP A 402 12.29 -17.33 -42.38
CA ASP A 402 11.48 -16.94 -43.56
C ASP A 402 10.59 -18.05 -44.08
N ALA A 403 11.05 -19.32 -44.05
CA ALA A 403 10.26 -20.48 -44.43
C ALA A 403 8.97 -20.65 -43.61
N VAL A 404 9.04 -20.31 -42.29
CA VAL A 404 7.88 -20.34 -41.39
C VAL A 404 6.95 -19.18 -41.68
N LEU A 405 7.49 -17.97 -41.89
CA LEU A 405 6.72 -16.75 -42.19
C LEU A 405 5.96 -16.90 -43.53
N ASN A 406 6.64 -17.39 -44.59
CA ASN A 406 6.03 -17.62 -45.89
C ASN A 406 4.89 -18.65 -45.80
N ARG A 407 5.09 -19.75 -45.06
CA ARG A 407 4.04 -20.76 -44.88
C ARG A 407 2.87 -20.21 -44.07
N ALA A 408 3.15 -19.40 -43.02
CA ALA A 408 2.13 -18.76 -42.19
C ALA A 408 1.24 -17.81 -43.00
N ASN A 409 1.81 -17.02 -43.92
CA ASN A 409 1.02 -16.16 -44.81
C ASN A 409 0.08 -16.93 -45.69
N VAL A 410 0.55 -18.00 -46.34
CA VAL A 410 -0.31 -18.87 -47.20
C VAL A 410 -1.44 -19.49 -46.40
N LEU A 411 -1.17 -19.92 -45.15
CA LEU A 411 -2.20 -20.48 -44.28
C LEU A 411 -3.21 -19.45 -43.82
N LEU A 412 -2.73 -18.21 -43.52
CA LEU A 412 -3.59 -17.11 -43.11
C LEU A 412 -4.57 -16.72 -44.20
N GLU A 413 -4.10 -16.57 -45.46
CA GLU A 413 -4.94 -16.28 -46.62
C GLU A 413 -6.02 -17.36 -46.79
N ALA A 414 -5.66 -18.64 -46.71
CA ALA A 414 -6.60 -19.75 -46.84
C ALA A 414 -7.64 -19.80 -45.71
N LEU A 415 -7.26 -19.37 -44.46
CA LEU A 415 -8.19 -19.30 -43.33
C LEU A 415 -9.12 -18.10 -43.42
N GLU A 416 -8.64 -16.96 -43.91
CA GLU A 416 -9.45 -15.74 -44.10
C GLU A 416 -10.50 -15.96 -45.21
N GLU A 417 -10.15 -16.65 -46.33
CA GLU A 417 -11.09 -17.00 -47.39
C GLU A 417 -12.20 -17.94 -46.89
N ASN A 418 -11.91 -18.91 -46.02
CA ASN A 418 -12.91 -19.81 -45.46
C ASN A 418 -13.83 -19.21 -44.39
N ASN A 419 -13.41 -18.13 -43.71
CA ASN A 419 -14.20 -17.47 -42.64
C ASN A 419 -15.31 -16.54 -43.17
N ILE A 420 -15.36 -16.24 -44.48
CA ILE A 420 -16.37 -15.34 -45.05
C ILE A 420 -17.76 -16.03 -45.07
N GLU A 421 -17.88 -17.35 -44.92
CA GLU A 421 -19.16 -18.11 -44.99
C GLU A 421 -19.87 -18.31 -43.63
N HIS A 422 -19.26 -18.02 -42.50
CA HIS A 422 -19.89 -18.20 -41.19
C HIS A 422 -20.45 -16.89 -40.58
N HIS A 423 -21.51 -16.35 -41.18
CA HIS A 423 -22.38 -15.40 -40.48
C HIS A 423 -23.15 -16.14 -39.38
N LEU A 424 -22.78 -15.88 -38.13
CA LEU A 424 -23.54 -16.31 -36.97
C LEU A 424 -24.95 -15.72 -37.03
N SER A 425 -25.94 -16.63 -37.14
CA SER A 425 -27.36 -16.31 -37.28
C SER A 425 -27.92 -15.46 -36.13
N ASN A 426 -28.81 -14.54 -36.48
CA ASN A 426 -29.55 -13.66 -35.62
C ASN A 426 -30.50 -14.38 -34.65
N ASP A 427 -30.04 -14.84 -33.51
CA ASP A 427 -30.93 -15.17 -32.38
C ASP A 427 -30.69 -14.20 -31.24
N THR A 428 -31.58 -13.24 -31.11
CA THR A 428 -31.71 -12.35 -29.97
C THR A 428 -31.91 -13.16 -28.68
N LEU A 429 -31.05 -12.98 -27.70
CA LEU A 429 -31.27 -13.46 -26.36
C LEU A 429 -32.66 -12.99 -25.88
N LYS A 430 -33.59 -13.92 -25.72
CA LYS A 430 -34.78 -13.66 -24.90
C LYS A 430 -34.27 -13.30 -23.52
N GLN A 431 -34.65 -12.11 -23.03
CA GLN A 431 -34.36 -11.65 -21.68
C GLN A 431 -34.66 -12.79 -20.70
N ALA A 432 -33.62 -13.38 -20.13
CA ALA A 432 -33.78 -14.19 -18.94
C ALA A 432 -34.33 -13.25 -17.85
N PRO A 433 -35.37 -13.64 -17.10
CA PRO A 433 -35.91 -12.79 -16.04
C PRO A 433 -34.77 -12.46 -15.09
N VAL A 434 -34.63 -11.16 -14.78
CA VAL A 434 -33.73 -10.68 -13.73
C VAL A 434 -33.98 -11.54 -12.53
N ALA A 435 -32.97 -12.31 -12.08
CA ALA A 435 -33.11 -13.18 -10.93
C ALA A 435 -33.46 -12.27 -9.73
N SER A 436 -34.69 -12.34 -9.25
CA SER A 436 -35.10 -11.66 -8.04
C SER A 436 -34.17 -12.14 -6.91
N MET A 437 -33.60 -11.19 -6.16
CA MET A 437 -32.77 -11.49 -4.99
C MET A 437 -33.40 -12.62 -4.20
N SER A 438 -32.63 -13.64 -3.90
CA SER A 438 -33.08 -14.76 -3.10
C SER A 438 -33.49 -14.29 -1.69
N VAL A 439 -34.34 -15.06 -1.02
CA VAL A 439 -34.78 -14.73 0.35
C VAL A 439 -33.55 -14.64 1.27
N VAL A 440 -32.53 -15.44 1.04
CA VAL A 440 -31.25 -15.46 1.79
C VAL A 440 -30.46 -14.17 1.55
N GLU A 441 -30.38 -13.68 0.31
CA GLU A 441 -29.71 -12.42 -0.05
C GLU A 441 -30.41 -11.23 0.60
N LYS A 442 -31.71 -11.14 0.54
CA LYS A 442 -32.51 -10.10 1.21
C LYS A 442 -32.36 -10.10 2.71
N TYR A 443 -32.17 -11.27 3.31
CA TYR A 443 -31.96 -11.41 4.75
C TYR A 443 -30.55 -10.94 5.12
N LEU A 444 -29.52 -11.27 4.33
CA LEU A 444 -28.15 -10.85 4.54
C LEU A 444 -27.95 -9.33 4.42
N ASP A 445 -28.62 -8.68 3.47
CA ASP A 445 -28.52 -7.22 3.27
C ASP A 445 -29.02 -6.39 4.47
N ASN A 446 -29.86 -6.99 5.33
CA ASN A 446 -30.38 -6.33 6.53
C ASN A 446 -29.55 -6.59 7.80
N ILE A 447 -28.41 -7.28 7.69
CA ILE A 447 -27.56 -7.63 8.84
C ILE A 447 -26.32 -6.76 8.84
N ASP A 448 -26.09 -6.04 9.93
CA ASP A 448 -24.79 -5.41 10.20
C ASP A 448 -23.91 -6.39 11.00
N PRO A 449 -22.88 -7.01 10.39
CA PRO A 449 -22.03 -7.99 11.06
C PRO A 449 -21.25 -7.42 12.25
N MET A 450 -21.03 -6.10 12.27
CA MET A 450 -20.28 -5.43 13.33
C MET A 450 -21.15 -5.12 14.57
N ALA A 451 -22.48 -5.16 14.42
CA ALA A 451 -23.44 -4.93 15.50
C ALA A 451 -23.89 -6.23 16.20
N LEU A 452 -23.54 -7.41 15.65
CA LEU A 452 -23.96 -8.70 16.20
C LEU A 452 -23.07 -9.15 17.36
N SER A 453 -23.71 -9.60 18.45
CA SER A 453 -23.02 -10.38 19.49
C SER A 453 -22.67 -11.79 18.96
N PRO A 454 -21.67 -12.51 19.53
CA PRO A 454 -21.35 -13.88 19.12
C PRO A 454 -22.54 -14.85 19.17
N ILE A 455 -23.48 -14.66 20.09
CA ILE A 455 -24.68 -15.48 20.21
C ILE A 455 -25.68 -15.15 19.11
N ASP A 456 -25.85 -13.86 18.80
CA ASP A 456 -26.75 -13.42 17.74
C ASP A 456 -26.21 -13.83 16.36
N ALA A 457 -24.91 -13.77 16.15
CA ALA A 457 -24.29 -14.26 14.93
C ALA A 457 -24.55 -15.76 14.69
N LEU A 458 -24.45 -16.58 15.74
CA LEU A 458 -24.78 -18.02 15.66
C LEU A 458 -26.25 -18.25 15.34
N SER A 459 -27.14 -17.50 15.97
CA SER A 459 -28.58 -17.56 15.72
C SER A 459 -28.93 -17.18 14.27
N THR A 460 -28.33 -16.11 13.77
CA THR A 460 -28.46 -15.65 12.37
C THR A 460 -27.96 -16.69 11.38
N LEU A 461 -26.83 -17.35 11.65
CA LEU A 461 -26.34 -18.45 10.81
C LEU A 461 -27.30 -19.65 10.77
N ILE A 462 -27.93 -19.98 11.88
CA ILE A 462 -28.93 -21.06 11.96
C ILE A 462 -30.17 -20.70 11.13
N GLU A 463 -30.62 -19.45 11.18
CA GLU A 463 -31.77 -19.00 10.39
C GLU A 463 -31.44 -18.97 8.88
N LEU A 464 -30.26 -18.45 8.49
CA LEU A 464 -29.79 -18.48 7.10
C LEU A 464 -29.73 -19.91 6.56
N LYS A 465 -29.26 -20.86 7.38
CA LYS A 465 -29.21 -22.27 6.99
C LYS A 465 -30.61 -22.84 6.75
N LYS A 466 -31.58 -22.54 7.64
CA LYS A 466 -32.98 -22.96 7.48
C LYS A 466 -33.61 -22.36 6.21
N LEU A 467 -33.35 -21.06 5.92
CA LEU A 467 -33.87 -20.40 4.73
C LEU A 467 -33.26 -20.99 3.43
N ASN A 468 -32.05 -21.48 3.49
CA ASN A 468 -31.38 -22.14 2.35
C ASN A 468 -31.85 -23.58 2.17
N GLU A 469 -32.20 -24.31 3.24
CA GLU A 469 -32.71 -25.70 3.20
C GLU A 469 -34.21 -25.78 2.82
N SER A 470 -34.91 -24.64 2.85
CA SER A 470 -36.35 -24.57 2.47
C SER A 470 -36.55 -24.31 0.96
N ARG A 471 -35.48 -24.43 0.18
CA ARG A 471 -35.47 -24.48 -1.29
C ARG A 471 -35.45 -25.91 -1.77
#